data_43737d29ec67587a4507b27993b0c4c1
#
_entry.id   43737d29ec67587a4507b27993b0c4c1
#
_cell.length_a   1.000
_cell.length_b   1.000
_cell.length_c   1.000
_cell.angle_alpha   90.00
_cell.angle_beta   90.00
_cell.angle_gamma   90.00
#
_symmetry.space_group_name_H-M   'P 1'
#
loop_
_entity.id
_entity.type
_entity.pdbx_description
1 polymer ?
#
loop_
_entity_poly.entity_id
_entity_poly.type
_entity_poly.pdbx_seq_one_letter_code
_entity_poly.pdbx_strand_id
1 'polypeptide(L)'
;MAIKKASILAQFAAIFLTLLVADVRCNDPNDKLRAVYSWKALEFTFPNEQAREAAIAVGDFIPGSPMPIDVDTYLHDGRFGRRIFVTIPRFQKGVPVTLGFVTTEVTADGNPKIAPYPNWNWQRSGDCDGLTSVWRIEIDRCGRLWVMDTGKIEERQVCPAQLLVFSMETNRLISRYRFPQSQVRESSLFVTPIVDARGHMCHDTFVYIADVSGFSLLVYDHQNLRSWRISNNLFYPYPNYGTFDIKNEVFDLMDGILGMTLSPSRPYGDRILYFHSLASKVESYVPTSVIRNYTLFADNPEAASRSFVAFKNERSTQSAAQAMDKNGVLFFGLLSELAIGCWNSVNYDYGDEFIERIAQNEDTLQFPSGIKVITSKNGRQELWVMTISFQRVMTGTMSPNETNFRIQAAVIDELVRGTKCDVASININSVRQSTHGSLTFPTE
;
A
#
# COMPACT_ATOMS: atom_id res chain seq x y z
N MET A 1 -21.83 -18.78 62.59
CA MET A 1 -22.23 -18.91 61.18
C MET A 1 -21.82 -17.69 60.31
N ALA A 2 -20.91 -16.83 60.80
CA ALA A 2 -20.45 -15.59 60.10
C ALA A 2 -19.00 -15.66 59.53
N ILE A 3 -18.24 -16.71 59.88
CA ILE A 3 -16.80 -16.80 59.48
C ILE A 3 -16.61 -17.53 58.14
N LYS A 4 -17.61 -18.30 57.65
CA LYS A 4 -17.51 -19.00 56.35
C LYS A 4 -17.89 -18.17 55.10
N LYS A 5 -18.55 -16.99 55.28
CA LYS A 5 -18.92 -16.12 54.13
C LYS A 5 -17.82 -15.15 53.67
N ALA A 6 -16.85 -14.84 54.55
CA ALA A 6 -15.76 -13.94 54.21
C ALA A 6 -14.67 -14.60 53.34
N SER A 7 -14.52 -15.93 53.45
CA SER A 7 -13.50 -16.67 52.68
C SER A 7 -13.85 -16.90 51.21
N ILE A 8 -15.15 -16.94 50.88
CA ILE A 8 -15.61 -17.14 49.48
C ILE A 8 -15.57 -15.83 48.67
N LEU A 9 -15.83 -14.70 49.31
CA LEU A 9 -15.71 -13.38 48.64
C LEU A 9 -14.25 -12.98 48.34
N ALA A 10 -13.32 -13.39 49.18
CA ALA A 10 -11.88 -13.15 48.96
C ALA A 10 -11.31 -14.00 47.80
N GLN A 11 -11.82 -15.22 47.60
CA GLN A 11 -11.40 -16.08 46.49
C GLN A 11 -11.98 -15.61 45.13
N PHE A 12 -13.18 -15.03 45.09
CA PHE A 12 -13.73 -14.45 43.88
C PHE A 12 -13.05 -13.12 43.49
N ALA A 13 -12.64 -12.30 44.43
CA ALA A 13 -11.88 -11.08 44.16
C ALA A 13 -10.46 -11.39 43.65
N ALA A 14 -9.81 -12.49 44.07
CA ALA A 14 -8.51 -12.89 43.56
C ALA A 14 -8.58 -13.49 42.14
N ILE A 15 -9.68 -14.15 41.76
CA ILE A 15 -9.87 -14.71 40.43
C ILE A 15 -10.24 -13.61 39.39
N PHE A 16 -10.89 -12.51 39.81
CA PHE A 16 -11.16 -11.37 38.91
C PHE A 16 -9.95 -10.45 38.71
N LEU A 17 -8.98 -10.47 39.63
CA LEU A 17 -7.75 -9.66 39.50
C LEU A 17 -6.69 -10.32 38.65
N THR A 18 -6.74 -11.65 38.41
CA THR A 18 -5.81 -12.39 37.56
C THR A 18 -6.22 -12.48 36.09
N LEU A 19 -7.44 -12.02 35.73
CA LEU A 19 -7.92 -11.99 34.34
C LEU A 19 -7.76 -10.60 33.67
N LEU A 20 -7.14 -9.63 34.34
CA LEU A 20 -6.87 -8.30 33.81
C LEU A 20 -5.38 -8.01 33.59
N VAL A 21 -4.52 -9.04 33.64
CA VAL A 21 -3.13 -8.94 33.18
C VAL A 21 -3.04 -9.59 31.80
N ALA A 22 -3.87 -9.13 30.86
CA ALA A 22 -3.64 -9.34 29.47
C ALA A 22 -2.77 -8.18 28.97
N ASP A 23 -1.51 -8.51 28.69
CA ASP A 23 -0.59 -7.77 27.81
C ASP A 23 -0.63 -6.23 27.92
N VAL A 24 -0.20 -5.67 29.03
CA VAL A 24 0.44 -4.36 29.03
C VAL A 24 1.85 -4.57 28.45
N ARG A 25 1.94 -4.77 27.13
CA ARG A 25 3.16 -4.43 26.43
C ARG A 25 3.35 -2.93 26.68
N CYS A 26 4.43 -2.55 27.33
CA CYS A 26 4.90 -1.19 27.37
C CYS A 26 4.98 -0.73 25.91
N ASN A 27 3.94 -0.03 25.43
CA ASN A 27 4.05 0.74 24.21
C ASN A 27 5.14 1.76 24.49
N ASP A 28 6.26 1.67 23.79
CA ASP A 28 7.26 2.73 23.78
C ASP A 28 6.51 4.03 23.44
N PRO A 29 6.56 5.07 24.29
CA PRO A 29 5.89 6.33 24.03
C PRO A 29 6.34 6.99 22.71
N ASN A 30 7.42 6.51 22.09
CA ASN A 30 7.90 6.91 20.77
C ASN A 30 7.25 6.13 19.61
N ASP A 31 6.58 5.00 19.85
CA ASP A 31 5.93 4.23 18.80
C ASP A 31 4.53 4.77 18.52
N LYS A 32 4.46 5.80 17.69
CA LYS A 32 3.22 6.46 17.29
C LYS A 32 2.37 5.61 16.34
N LEU A 33 2.98 4.67 15.59
CA LEU A 33 2.32 3.72 14.71
C LEU A 33 1.91 2.48 15.52
N ARG A 34 0.60 2.23 15.63
CA ARG A 34 0.06 1.13 16.44
C ARG A 34 -0.37 -0.03 15.57
N ALA A 35 0.01 -1.25 15.96
CA ALA A 35 -0.49 -2.46 15.33
C ALA A 35 -2.01 -2.58 15.55
N VAL A 36 -2.76 -2.63 14.45
CA VAL A 36 -4.21 -2.86 14.40
C VAL A 36 -4.46 -4.36 14.32
N TYR A 37 -3.69 -5.04 13.46
CA TYR A 37 -3.71 -6.49 13.26
C TYR A 37 -2.31 -7.04 13.07
N SER A 38 -2.13 -8.30 13.47
CA SER A 38 -0.88 -9.02 13.25
C SER A 38 -1.15 -10.50 12.99
N TRP A 39 -0.26 -11.13 12.21
CA TRP A 39 -0.35 -12.53 11.85
C TRP A 39 1.03 -13.20 11.88
N LYS A 40 1.06 -14.42 12.35
CA LYS A 40 2.18 -15.34 12.12
C LYS A 40 2.05 -15.93 10.70
N ALA A 41 0.85 -16.44 10.39
CA ALA A 41 0.45 -16.92 9.08
C ALA A 41 -1.01 -16.51 8.81
N LEU A 42 -1.37 -16.33 7.54
CA LEU A 42 -2.75 -16.02 7.18
C LEU A 42 -3.62 -17.29 7.22
N GLU A 43 -4.86 -17.11 7.68
CA GLU A 43 -5.92 -18.11 7.64
C GLU A 43 -7.19 -17.50 7.03
N PHE A 44 -8.06 -18.33 6.44
CA PHE A 44 -9.19 -17.88 5.66
C PHE A 44 -10.51 -18.42 6.21
N THR A 45 -11.61 -17.69 5.96
CA THR A 45 -12.98 -18.14 6.29
C THR A 45 -13.48 -19.10 5.22
N PHE A 46 -13.03 -20.34 5.25
CA PHE A 46 -13.58 -21.38 4.39
C PHE A 46 -15.06 -21.67 4.72
N PRO A 47 -15.87 -22.14 3.76
CA PRO A 47 -17.29 -22.47 4.02
C PRO A 47 -17.49 -23.46 5.18
N ASN A 48 -16.56 -24.39 5.35
CA ASN A 48 -16.48 -25.35 6.46
C ASN A 48 -15.07 -25.97 6.51
N GLU A 49 -14.77 -26.73 7.56
CA GLU A 49 -13.45 -27.37 7.73
C GLU A 49 -13.16 -28.41 6.63
N GLN A 50 -14.16 -29.14 6.16
CA GLN A 50 -13.99 -30.08 5.03
C GLN A 50 -13.51 -29.38 3.76
N ALA A 51 -14.03 -28.19 3.45
CA ALA A 51 -13.58 -27.39 2.30
C ALA A 51 -12.14 -26.91 2.48
N ARG A 52 -11.74 -26.56 3.72
CA ARG A 52 -10.38 -26.19 4.06
C ARG A 52 -9.42 -27.36 3.87
N GLU A 53 -9.74 -28.53 4.43
CA GLU A 53 -8.94 -29.74 4.30
C GLU A 53 -8.80 -30.18 2.84
N ALA A 54 -9.88 -30.10 2.06
CA ALA A 54 -9.86 -30.38 0.63
C ALA A 54 -8.90 -29.42 -0.13
N ALA A 55 -8.94 -28.13 0.18
CA ALA A 55 -8.03 -27.15 -0.43
C ALA A 55 -6.56 -27.44 -0.09
N ILE A 56 -6.27 -27.87 1.14
CA ILE A 56 -4.93 -28.30 1.54
C ILE A 56 -4.51 -29.56 0.80
N ALA A 57 -5.39 -30.56 0.69
CA ALA A 57 -5.09 -31.83 0.05
C ALA A 57 -4.72 -31.71 -1.43
N VAL A 58 -5.32 -30.74 -2.15
CA VAL A 58 -5.02 -30.49 -3.56
C VAL A 58 -3.95 -29.41 -3.78
N GLY A 59 -3.46 -28.78 -2.71
CA GLY A 59 -2.43 -27.73 -2.77
C GLY A 59 -2.94 -26.34 -3.13
N ASP A 60 -4.25 -26.11 -3.17
CA ASP A 60 -4.85 -24.78 -3.36
C ASP A 60 -4.61 -23.87 -2.14
N PHE A 61 -4.51 -24.48 -0.96
CA PHE A 61 -4.07 -23.81 0.26
C PHE A 61 -2.86 -24.53 0.87
N ILE A 62 -1.76 -23.80 1.04
CA ILE A 62 -0.59 -24.26 1.77
C ILE A 62 -0.45 -23.35 3.00
N PRO A 63 -0.77 -23.81 4.23
CA PRO A 63 -0.64 -23.01 5.44
C PRO A 63 0.76 -22.41 5.58
N GLY A 64 0.83 -21.10 5.83
CA GLY A 64 2.09 -20.36 5.90
C GLY A 64 2.61 -19.80 4.57
N SER A 65 2.08 -20.24 3.41
CA SER A 65 2.47 -19.71 2.11
C SER A 65 1.86 -18.34 1.78
N PRO A 66 0.55 -18.05 2.04
CA PRO A 66 -0.03 -16.77 1.68
C PRO A 66 0.65 -15.59 2.37
N MET A 67 1.04 -14.58 1.58
CA MET A 67 1.69 -13.36 2.05
C MET A 67 0.91 -12.12 1.63
N PRO A 68 0.44 -11.27 2.56
CA PRO A 68 -0.25 -10.03 2.24
C PRO A 68 0.75 -8.98 1.76
N ILE A 69 0.35 -8.16 0.77
CA ILE A 69 1.24 -7.13 0.18
C ILE A 69 0.72 -5.72 0.43
N ASP A 70 -0.60 -5.50 0.33
CA ASP A 70 -1.18 -4.16 0.42
C ASP A 70 -2.40 -4.15 1.33
N VAL A 71 -2.72 -2.98 1.85
CA VAL A 71 -3.88 -2.71 2.69
C VAL A 71 -4.59 -1.46 2.19
N ASP A 72 -5.92 -1.50 2.14
CA ASP A 72 -6.74 -0.31 1.98
C ASP A 72 -8.00 -0.43 2.83
N THR A 73 -8.63 0.70 3.19
CA THR A 73 -9.77 0.67 4.10
C THR A 73 -10.93 1.50 3.58
N TYR A 74 -12.14 0.97 3.76
CA TYR A 74 -13.38 1.65 3.46
C TYR A 74 -14.24 1.82 4.71
N LEU A 75 -14.62 3.06 5.01
CA LEU A 75 -15.56 3.39 6.08
C LEU A 75 -16.98 3.30 5.52
N HIS A 76 -17.69 2.23 5.87
CA HIS A 76 -19.09 2.07 5.49
C HIS A 76 -20.00 2.93 6.39
N ASP A 77 -21.01 3.57 5.79
CA ASP A 77 -22.01 4.29 6.57
C ASP A 77 -22.90 3.34 7.36
N GLY A 78 -22.85 3.41 8.68
CA GLY A 78 -23.79 2.75 9.60
C GLY A 78 -23.31 1.39 10.14
N ARG A 79 -23.98 0.29 9.78
CA ARG A 79 -23.98 -0.97 10.55
C ARG A 79 -22.70 -1.83 10.47
N PHE A 80 -21.79 -1.59 9.53
CA PHE A 80 -20.67 -2.51 9.25
C PHE A 80 -19.29 -1.98 9.63
N GLY A 81 -19.19 -0.75 10.15
CA GLY A 81 -17.90 -0.20 10.56
C GLY A 81 -16.90 -0.03 9.41
N ARG A 82 -15.63 -0.19 9.72
CA ARG A 82 -14.52 -0.10 8.77
C ARG A 82 -14.25 -1.50 8.18
N ARG A 83 -14.25 -1.62 6.83
CA ARG A 83 -13.78 -2.81 6.13
C ARG A 83 -12.32 -2.61 5.75
N ILE A 84 -11.47 -3.54 6.12
CA ILE A 84 -10.04 -3.49 5.87
C ILE A 84 -9.70 -4.57 4.86
N PHE A 85 -9.33 -4.15 3.65
CA PHE A 85 -8.96 -5.01 2.55
C PHE A 85 -7.48 -5.36 2.62
N VAL A 86 -7.14 -6.58 2.20
CA VAL A 86 -5.78 -7.05 2.02
C VAL A 86 -5.65 -7.78 0.68
N THR A 87 -4.51 -7.60 0.03
CA THR A 87 -4.16 -8.32 -1.20
C THR A 87 -3.12 -9.38 -0.89
N ILE A 88 -3.24 -10.52 -1.55
CA ILE A 88 -2.38 -11.69 -1.35
C ILE A 88 -2.08 -12.27 -2.72
N PRO A 89 -1.07 -11.73 -3.45
CA PRO A 89 -0.80 -12.17 -4.81
C PRO A 89 -0.34 -13.61 -4.88
N ARG A 90 -0.66 -14.28 -5.99
CA ARG A 90 -0.29 -15.67 -6.26
C ARG A 90 1.09 -15.77 -6.92
N PHE A 91 2.11 -15.12 -6.33
CA PHE A 91 3.50 -15.28 -6.78
C PHE A 91 4.14 -16.58 -6.27
N GLN A 92 3.45 -17.29 -5.39
CA GLN A 92 3.80 -18.63 -4.90
C GLN A 92 2.54 -19.51 -4.80
N LYS A 93 2.73 -20.83 -4.70
CA LYS A 93 1.64 -21.79 -4.59
C LYS A 93 0.90 -21.70 -3.26
N GLY A 94 -0.34 -22.21 -3.23
CA GLY A 94 -1.10 -22.35 -1.99
C GLY A 94 -1.74 -21.07 -1.48
N VAL A 95 -2.11 -20.15 -2.39
CA VAL A 95 -2.82 -18.89 -2.06
C VAL A 95 -4.27 -19.01 -2.50
N PRO A 96 -5.22 -19.38 -1.61
CA PRO A 96 -6.61 -19.61 -1.97
C PRO A 96 -7.39 -18.32 -2.25
N VAL A 97 -7.01 -17.22 -1.62
CA VAL A 97 -7.65 -15.89 -1.72
C VAL A 97 -6.61 -14.85 -2.10
N THR A 98 -6.80 -14.21 -3.26
CA THR A 98 -5.87 -13.15 -3.72
C THR A 98 -6.32 -11.73 -3.33
N LEU A 99 -7.61 -11.54 -3.06
CA LEU A 99 -8.18 -10.31 -2.51
C LEU A 99 -9.20 -10.67 -1.45
N GLY A 100 -9.02 -10.17 -0.23
CA GLY A 100 -9.92 -10.43 0.88
C GLY A 100 -10.02 -9.24 1.83
N PHE A 101 -10.76 -9.42 2.89
CA PHE A 101 -10.87 -8.44 3.97
C PHE A 101 -10.77 -9.11 5.34
N VAL A 102 -10.26 -8.36 6.31
CA VAL A 102 -10.07 -8.82 7.69
C VAL A 102 -11.43 -8.99 8.36
N THR A 103 -11.64 -10.14 9.03
CA THR A 103 -12.87 -10.45 9.74
C THR A 103 -12.70 -10.36 11.27
N THR A 104 -13.80 -10.51 11.99
CA THR A 104 -13.79 -10.65 13.46
C THR A 104 -13.56 -12.09 13.92
N GLU A 105 -13.60 -13.08 12.99
CA GLU A 105 -13.25 -14.45 13.30
C GLU A 105 -11.74 -14.56 13.50
N VAL A 106 -11.35 -15.30 14.53
CA VAL A 106 -9.93 -15.50 14.85
C VAL A 106 -9.56 -16.99 14.85
N THR A 107 -8.30 -17.26 14.63
CA THR A 107 -7.69 -18.59 14.83
C THR A 107 -7.54 -18.88 16.33
N ALA A 108 -7.15 -20.11 16.68
CA ALA A 108 -6.82 -20.48 18.05
C ALA A 108 -5.71 -19.59 18.66
N ASP A 109 -4.79 -19.09 17.82
CA ASP A 109 -3.69 -18.19 18.22
C ASP A 109 -4.13 -16.70 18.27
N GLY A 110 -5.43 -16.41 18.07
CA GLY A 110 -5.96 -15.05 18.12
C GLY A 110 -5.72 -14.20 16.85
N ASN A 111 -5.18 -14.77 15.76
CA ASN A 111 -5.00 -14.06 14.50
C ASN A 111 -6.33 -13.94 13.76
N PRO A 112 -6.70 -12.75 13.24
CA PRO A 112 -7.95 -12.60 12.49
C PRO A 112 -7.90 -13.38 11.17
N LYS A 113 -9.02 -13.98 10.79
CA LYS A 113 -9.17 -14.65 9.49
C LYS A 113 -9.49 -13.66 8.38
N ILE A 114 -9.15 -14.03 7.16
CA ILE A 114 -9.43 -13.27 5.94
C ILE A 114 -10.61 -13.89 5.20
N ALA A 115 -11.63 -13.10 4.91
CA ALA A 115 -12.73 -13.51 4.04
C ALA A 115 -12.46 -13.09 2.59
N PRO A 116 -12.82 -13.94 1.60
CA PRO A 116 -12.63 -13.62 0.19
C PRO A 116 -13.53 -12.45 -0.26
N TYR A 117 -12.99 -11.56 -1.08
CA TYR A 117 -13.77 -10.50 -1.69
C TYR A 117 -13.79 -10.63 -3.22
N PRO A 118 -14.94 -10.44 -3.88
CA PRO A 118 -16.30 -10.30 -3.29
C PRO A 118 -16.83 -11.57 -2.61
N ASN A 119 -16.40 -12.75 -3.02
CA ASN A 119 -16.74 -14.07 -2.46
C ASN A 119 -15.84 -15.15 -3.06
N TRP A 120 -16.00 -16.42 -2.64
CA TRP A 120 -15.20 -17.56 -3.10
C TRP A 120 -15.27 -17.82 -4.62
N ASN A 121 -16.40 -17.52 -5.29
CA ASN A 121 -16.50 -17.72 -6.74
C ASN A 121 -15.51 -16.88 -7.53
N TRP A 122 -15.12 -15.73 -7.02
CA TRP A 122 -14.14 -14.84 -7.62
C TRP A 122 -12.68 -15.29 -7.42
N GLN A 123 -12.45 -16.27 -6.54
CA GLN A 123 -11.09 -16.70 -6.15
C GLN A 123 -10.61 -17.95 -6.89
N ARG A 124 -11.40 -18.49 -7.81
CA ARG A 124 -11.07 -19.74 -8.50
C ARG A 124 -9.83 -19.57 -9.38
N SER A 125 -8.83 -20.41 -9.13
CA SER A 125 -7.59 -20.41 -9.92
C SER A 125 -7.89 -20.79 -11.37
N GLY A 126 -7.38 -20.00 -12.33
CA GLY A 126 -7.59 -20.23 -13.77
C GLY A 126 -8.92 -19.77 -14.33
N ASP A 127 -9.83 -19.24 -13.51
CA ASP A 127 -11.06 -18.59 -13.98
C ASP A 127 -10.75 -17.12 -14.31
N CYS A 128 -10.61 -16.82 -15.60
CA CYS A 128 -10.27 -15.49 -16.07
C CYS A 128 -11.43 -14.47 -15.97
N ASP A 129 -12.61 -14.90 -15.58
CA ASP A 129 -13.72 -14.03 -15.20
C ASP A 129 -13.76 -13.71 -13.70
N GLY A 130 -12.90 -14.36 -12.91
CA GLY A 130 -12.63 -14.07 -11.51
C GLY A 130 -11.40 -13.19 -11.31
N LEU A 131 -10.74 -13.40 -10.16
CA LEU A 131 -9.48 -12.75 -9.76
C LEU A 131 -8.35 -13.79 -9.79
N THR A 132 -7.31 -13.52 -10.56
CA THR A 132 -6.16 -14.43 -10.69
C THR A 132 -5.07 -14.10 -9.68
N SER A 133 -4.54 -12.87 -9.69
CA SER A 133 -3.45 -12.47 -8.78
C SER A 133 -3.46 -10.96 -8.60
N VAL A 134 -3.94 -10.51 -7.46
CA VAL A 134 -4.07 -9.09 -7.10
C VAL A 134 -2.89 -8.67 -6.26
N TRP A 135 -2.13 -7.67 -6.73
CA TRP A 135 -0.98 -7.13 -6.02
C TRP A 135 -1.33 -5.94 -5.15
N ARG A 136 -1.90 -4.90 -5.76
CA ARG A 136 -2.34 -3.71 -5.00
C ARG A 136 -3.70 -3.23 -5.47
N ILE A 137 -4.34 -2.49 -4.60
CA ILE A 137 -5.67 -1.92 -4.78
C ILE A 137 -5.65 -0.43 -4.42
N GLU A 138 -6.69 0.28 -4.83
CA GLU A 138 -6.96 1.62 -4.35
C GLU A 138 -8.47 1.88 -4.26
N ILE A 139 -8.92 2.46 -3.13
CA ILE A 139 -10.29 2.90 -2.94
C ILE A 139 -10.32 4.41 -3.18
N ASP A 140 -11.06 4.83 -4.20
CA ASP A 140 -11.16 6.23 -4.55
C ASP A 140 -12.22 6.99 -3.73
N ARG A 141 -12.16 8.31 -3.82
CA ARG A 141 -13.08 9.21 -3.11
C ARG A 141 -14.56 9.06 -3.51
N CYS A 142 -14.86 8.36 -4.60
CA CYS A 142 -16.21 8.08 -5.08
C CYS A 142 -16.72 6.70 -4.64
N GLY A 143 -16.04 6.04 -3.70
CA GLY A 143 -16.43 4.74 -3.17
C GLY A 143 -16.31 3.61 -4.17
N ARG A 144 -15.30 3.66 -5.05
CA ARG A 144 -14.96 2.59 -5.99
C ARG A 144 -13.65 1.93 -5.58
N LEU A 145 -13.65 0.60 -5.51
CA LEU A 145 -12.45 -0.20 -5.30
C LEU A 145 -11.86 -0.58 -6.66
N TRP A 146 -10.66 -0.10 -6.93
CA TRP A 146 -9.87 -0.40 -8.11
C TRP A 146 -8.90 -1.54 -7.80
N VAL A 147 -8.97 -2.59 -8.62
CA VAL A 147 -8.24 -3.83 -8.39
C VAL A 147 -7.38 -4.13 -9.60
N MET A 148 -6.06 -4.10 -9.42
CA MET A 148 -5.11 -4.52 -10.45
C MET A 148 -4.83 -6.00 -10.33
N ASP A 149 -5.33 -6.77 -11.28
CA ASP A 149 -5.11 -8.22 -11.38
C ASP A 149 -4.12 -8.50 -12.52
N THR A 150 -2.96 -9.03 -12.19
CA THR A 150 -1.89 -9.30 -13.15
C THR A 150 -2.19 -10.45 -14.09
N GLY A 151 -3.13 -11.33 -13.72
CA GLY A 151 -3.40 -12.56 -14.45
C GLY A 151 -2.29 -13.62 -14.37
N LYS A 152 -1.24 -13.39 -13.54
CA LYS A 152 -0.12 -14.32 -13.35
C LYS A 152 -0.30 -15.19 -12.12
N ILE A 153 0.05 -16.46 -12.23
CA ILE A 153 0.27 -17.36 -11.10
C ILE A 153 1.74 -17.77 -11.16
N GLU A 154 2.49 -17.49 -10.10
CA GLU A 154 3.95 -17.52 -10.12
C GLU A 154 4.46 -16.65 -11.29
N GLU A 155 5.31 -17.16 -12.15
CA GLU A 155 5.84 -16.44 -13.33
C GLU A 155 4.97 -16.61 -14.59
N ARG A 156 3.96 -17.45 -14.55
CA ARG A 156 3.18 -17.83 -15.74
C ARG A 156 1.93 -16.93 -15.90
N GLN A 157 1.78 -16.33 -17.09
CA GLN A 157 0.53 -15.66 -17.47
C GLN A 157 -0.56 -16.70 -17.70
N VAL A 158 -1.55 -16.75 -16.81
CA VAL A 158 -2.68 -17.70 -16.84
C VAL A 158 -3.93 -17.05 -17.45
N CYS A 159 -4.16 -15.78 -17.09
CA CYS A 159 -5.28 -14.98 -17.58
C CYS A 159 -4.78 -13.63 -18.10
N PRO A 160 -5.53 -12.93 -18.97
CA PRO A 160 -5.19 -11.56 -19.35
C PRO A 160 -5.09 -10.64 -18.12
N ALA A 161 -4.09 -9.76 -18.09
CA ALA A 161 -4.02 -8.71 -17.08
C ALA A 161 -5.26 -7.79 -17.18
N GLN A 162 -5.87 -7.46 -16.05
CA GLN A 162 -7.12 -6.73 -16.02
C GLN A 162 -7.18 -5.72 -14.87
N LEU A 163 -7.88 -4.62 -15.11
CA LEU A 163 -8.27 -3.65 -14.10
C LEU A 163 -9.77 -3.77 -13.84
N LEU A 164 -10.14 -4.07 -12.61
CA LEU A 164 -11.54 -4.23 -12.21
C LEU A 164 -11.94 -3.09 -11.28
N VAL A 165 -13.19 -2.70 -11.35
CA VAL A 165 -13.76 -1.65 -10.50
C VAL A 165 -15.00 -2.17 -9.82
N PHE A 166 -15.01 -2.19 -8.50
CA PHE A 166 -16.17 -2.60 -7.69
C PHE A 166 -16.78 -1.40 -6.98
N SER A 167 -18.11 -1.38 -6.90
CA SER A 167 -18.82 -0.44 -6.02
C SER A 167 -18.66 -0.87 -4.57
N MET A 168 -18.16 0.01 -3.72
CA MET A 168 -18.06 -0.26 -2.29
C MET A 168 -19.40 -0.28 -1.56
N GLU A 169 -20.42 0.35 -2.13
CA GLU A 169 -21.78 0.36 -1.61
C GLU A 169 -22.49 -0.99 -1.86
N THR A 170 -22.38 -1.51 -3.09
CA THR A 170 -23.14 -2.70 -3.52
C THR A 170 -22.31 -3.97 -3.61
N ASN A 171 -20.98 -3.88 -3.53
CA ASN A 171 -20.00 -4.94 -3.76
C ASN A 171 -20.09 -5.58 -5.16
N ARG A 172 -20.69 -4.87 -6.12
CA ARG A 172 -20.83 -5.34 -7.50
C ARG A 172 -19.72 -4.81 -8.39
N LEU A 173 -19.29 -5.62 -9.33
CA LEU A 173 -18.41 -5.20 -10.41
C LEU A 173 -19.16 -4.15 -11.26
N ILE A 174 -18.54 -2.97 -11.44
CA ILE A 174 -19.04 -1.87 -12.28
C ILE A 174 -18.29 -1.76 -13.59
N SER A 175 -17.01 -2.13 -13.62
CA SER A 175 -16.19 -2.06 -14.82
C SER A 175 -15.10 -3.11 -14.80
N ARG A 176 -14.77 -3.62 -15.99
CA ARG A 176 -13.63 -4.50 -16.25
C ARG A 176 -12.93 -4.03 -17.51
N TYR A 177 -11.65 -3.82 -17.42
CA TYR A 177 -10.79 -3.52 -18.56
C TYR A 177 -9.67 -4.55 -18.63
N ARG A 178 -9.58 -5.26 -19.75
CA ARG A 178 -8.47 -6.18 -20.06
C ARG A 178 -7.46 -5.44 -20.92
N PHE A 179 -6.22 -5.40 -20.48
CA PHE A 179 -5.17 -4.71 -21.22
C PHE A 179 -4.90 -5.39 -22.57
N PRO A 180 -4.75 -4.63 -23.67
CA PRO A 180 -4.36 -5.19 -24.96
C PRO A 180 -3.04 -5.94 -24.84
N GLN A 181 -2.93 -7.10 -25.50
CA GLN A 181 -1.71 -7.92 -25.47
C GLN A 181 -0.46 -7.15 -25.94
N SER A 182 -0.62 -6.18 -26.85
CA SER A 182 0.46 -5.31 -27.31
C SER A 182 1.05 -4.42 -26.19
N GLN A 183 0.34 -4.25 -25.10
CA GLN A 183 0.78 -3.46 -23.95
C GLN A 183 1.29 -4.33 -22.79
N VAL A 184 1.20 -5.66 -22.90
CA VAL A 184 1.67 -6.62 -21.90
C VAL A 184 2.93 -7.30 -22.44
N ARG A 185 4.07 -7.03 -21.81
CA ARG A 185 5.34 -7.73 -22.12
C ARG A 185 5.39 -9.05 -21.36
N GLU A 186 6.22 -9.97 -21.80
CA GLU A 186 6.46 -11.24 -21.09
C GLU A 186 6.92 -11.00 -19.64
N SER A 187 7.83 -10.03 -19.46
CA SER A 187 8.33 -9.61 -18.15
C SER A 187 7.33 -8.76 -17.35
N SER A 188 6.23 -8.26 -17.94
CA SER A 188 5.33 -7.31 -17.25
C SER A 188 4.80 -7.87 -15.94
N LEU A 189 4.88 -7.04 -14.89
CA LEU A 189 4.26 -7.27 -13.59
C LEU A 189 3.58 -5.98 -13.12
N PHE A 190 2.26 -5.91 -13.28
CA PHE A 190 1.46 -4.74 -12.91
C PHE A 190 1.13 -4.75 -11.42
N VAL A 191 1.72 -3.85 -10.66
CA VAL A 191 1.65 -3.90 -9.19
C VAL A 191 0.82 -2.76 -8.60
N THR A 192 1.23 -1.52 -8.82
CA THR A 192 0.68 -0.37 -8.10
C THR A 192 -0.26 0.43 -9.00
N PRO A 193 -1.57 0.39 -8.80
CA PRO A 193 -2.50 1.34 -9.39
C PRO A 193 -2.58 2.60 -8.54
N ILE A 194 -2.59 3.79 -9.17
CA ILE A 194 -2.86 5.09 -8.54
C ILE A 194 -4.01 5.75 -9.27
N VAL A 195 -5.08 6.05 -8.55
CA VAL A 195 -6.35 6.53 -9.13
C VAL A 195 -6.45 8.05 -9.07
N ASP A 196 -6.45 8.69 -10.23
CA ASP A 196 -6.70 10.12 -10.39
C ASP A 196 -8.20 10.35 -10.71
N ALA A 197 -9.04 10.23 -9.69
CA ALA A 197 -10.47 10.50 -9.80
C ALA A 197 -10.71 12.01 -9.83
N ARG A 198 -11.15 12.52 -11.00
CA ARG A 198 -11.28 13.94 -11.28
C ARG A 198 -12.77 14.35 -11.42
N GLY A 199 -13.03 15.66 -11.29
CA GLY A 199 -14.41 16.18 -11.38
C GLY A 199 -15.30 15.73 -10.22
N HIS A 200 -16.47 16.32 -10.07
CA HIS A 200 -17.38 16.02 -8.95
C HIS A 200 -17.94 14.60 -8.98
N MET A 201 -18.22 14.08 -10.19
CA MET A 201 -18.85 12.79 -10.41
C MET A 201 -17.85 11.66 -10.70
N CYS A 202 -16.55 11.92 -10.60
CA CYS A 202 -15.47 10.97 -10.93
C CYS A 202 -15.58 10.29 -12.29
N HIS A 203 -16.23 10.93 -13.27
CA HIS A 203 -16.30 10.41 -14.64
C HIS A 203 -14.96 10.54 -15.36
N ASP A 204 -14.27 11.67 -15.15
CA ASP A 204 -12.92 11.92 -15.64
C ASP A 204 -11.92 11.25 -14.68
N THR A 205 -11.70 9.95 -14.88
CA THR A 205 -10.78 9.17 -14.04
C THR A 205 -9.69 8.55 -14.89
N PHE A 206 -8.45 8.75 -14.46
CA PHE A 206 -7.28 8.05 -14.98
C PHE A 206 -6.69 7.13 -13.91
N VAL A 207 -6.07 6.03 -14.35
CA VAL A 207 -5.32 5.16 -13.45
C VAL A 207 -3.90 5.01 -13.99
N TYR A 208 -2.92 5.30 -13.16
CA TYR A 208 -1.49 5.14 -13.44
C TYR A 208 -1.04 3.84 -12.81
N ILE A 209 -0.46 2.92 -13.60
CA ILE A 209 -0.16 1.57 -13.16
C ILE A 209 1.32 1.29 -13.37
N ALA A 210 2.03 0.95 -12.30
CA ALA A 210 3.43 0.55 -12.37
C ALA A 210 3.56 -0.85 -12.97
N ASP A 211 4.34 -0.96 -14.03
CA ASP A 211 4.83 -2.22 -14.57
C ASP A 211 6.26 -2.44 -14.06
N VAL A 212 6.36 -3.10 -12.92
CA VAL A 212 7.58 -3.19 -12.11
C VAL A 212 8.72 -3.89 -12.86
N SER A 213 8.44 -5.04 -13.46
CA SER A 213 9.44 -5.84 -14.19
C SER A 213 9.45 -5.55 -15.70
N GLY A 214 8.43 -4.84 -16.21
CA GLY A 214 8.41 -4.30 -17.57
C GLY A 214 8.98 -2.88 -17.67
N PHE A 215 9.39 -2.26 -16.56
CA PHE A 215 10.03 -0.95 -16.41
C PHE A 215 9.30 0.15 -17.17
N SER A 216 7.99 0.29 -16.90
CA SER A 216 7.16 1.25 -17.60
C SER A 216 5.93 1.64 -16.78
N LEU A 217 5.28 2.70 -17.21
CA LEU A 217 4.02 3.16 -16.66
C LEU A 217 2.91 2.90 -17.66
N LEU A 218 1.82 2.21 -17.24
CA LEU A 218 0.59 2.16 -18.02
C LEU A 218 -0.35 3.25 -17.53
N VAL A 219 -1.02 3.90 -18.47
CA VAL A 219 -2.08 4.86 -18.17
C VAL A 219 -3.39 4.33 -18.73
N TYR A 220 -4.41 4.27 -17.89
CA TYR A 220 -5.77 3.91 -18.27
C TYR A 220 -6.69 5.11 -18.18
N ASP A 221 -7.39 5.41 -19.28
CA ASP A 221 -8.42 6.43 -19.39
C ASP A 221 -9.79 5.76 -19.26
N HIS A 222 -10.39 5.91 -18.08
CA HIS A 222 -11.66 5.24 -17.75
C HIS A 222 -12.84 5.74 -18.60
N GLN A 223 -12.85 7.03 -18.94
CA GLN A 223 -13.94 7.60 -19.71
C GLN A 223 -13.95 7.08 -21.16
N ASN A 224 -12.76 6.89 -21.75
CA ASN A 224 -12.62 6.47 -23.15
C ASN A 224 -12.30 4.97 -23.27
N LEU A 225 -12.22 4.23 -22.18
CA LEU A 225 -11.93 2.78 -22.14
C LEU A 225 -10.69 2.40 -22.96
N ARG A 226 -9.61 3.15 -22.80
CA ARG A 226 -8.34 2.96 -23.51
C ARG A 226 -7.16 3.06 -22.57
N SER A 227 -6.04 2.48 -22.99
CA SER A 227 -4.78 2.57 -22.25
C SER A 227 -3.62 2.78 -23.20
N TRP A 228 -2.49 3.22 -22.65
CA TRP A 228 -1.22 3.34 -23.34
C TRP A 228 -0.05 3.12 -22.40
N ARG A 229 1.08 2.80 -23.00
CA ARG A 229 2.34 2.57 -22.30
C ARG A 229 3.23 3.81 -22.39
N ILE A 230 3.92 4.11 -21.30
CA ILE A 230 4.95 5.15 -21.22
C ILE A 230 6.25 4.49 -20.78
N SER A 231 7.34 4.79 -21.47
CA SER A 231 8.68 4.34 -21.15
C SER A 231 9.56 5.54 -20.78
N ASN A 232 10.33 5.42 -19.70
CA ASN A 232 11.29 6.43 -19.28
C ASN A 232 12.43 5.77 -18.51
N ASN A 233 13.64 6.33 -18.59
CA ASN A 233 14.80 5.80 -17.88
C ASN A 233 14.63 5.76 -16.36
N LEU A 234 13.83 6.67 -15.79
CA LEU A 234 13.58 6.75 -14.35
C LEU A 234 12.68 5.60 -13.82
N PHE A 235 12.14 4.76 -14.71
CA PHE A 235 11.36 3.58 -14.33
C PHE A 235 12.19 2.33 -14.14
N TYR A 236 13.47 2.37 -14.53
CA TYR A 236 14.39 1.24 -14.40
C TYR A 236 14.95 1.16 -12.98
N PRO A 237 15.33 -0.04 -12.53
CA PRO A 237 16.11 -0.20 -11.31
C PRO A 237 17.50 0.42 -11.48
N TYR A 238 18.02 0.98 -10.40
CA TYR A 238 19.38 1.51 -10.36
C TYR A 238 20.33 0.38 -9.93
N PRO A 239 21.33 -0.02 -10.74
CA PRO A 239 22.18 -1.18 -10.44
C PRO A 239 22.87 -1.14 -9.09
N ASN A 240 23.22 0.05 -8.62
CA ASN A 240 23.90 0.24 -7.33
C ASN A 240 22.99 0.02 -6.11
N TYR A 241 21.67 -0.10 -6.31
CA TYR A 241 20.68 -0.19 -5.23
C TYR A 241 19.85 -1.49 -5.30
N GLY A 242 20.33 -2.50 -6.03
CA GLY A 242 19.66 -3.80 -6.16
C GLY A 242 19.86 -4.73 -4.96
N THR A 243 20.82 -4.46 -4.09
CA THR A 243 21.07 -5.24 -2.88
C THR A 243 20.34 -4.59 -1.70
N PHE A 244 19.57 -5.38 -0.99
CA PHE A 244 18.80 -4.98 0.20
C PHE A 244 19.40 -5.65 1.43
N ASP A 245 19.58 -4.87 2.50
CA ASP A 245 19.90 -5.37 3.83
C ASP A 245 18.80 -4.92 4.79
N ILE A 246 18.02 -5.87 5.29
CA ILE A 246 16.90 -5.61 6.19
C ILE A 246 17.05 -6.53 7.40
N LYS A 247 17.40 -5.95 8.54
CA LYS A 247 17.63 -6.67 9.79
C LYS A 247 18.67 -7.79 9.65
N ASN A 248 19.79 -7.49 8.96
CA ASN A 248 20.90 -8.40 8.65
C ASN A 248 20.54 -9.58 7.72
N GLU A 249 19.39 -9.54 7.07
CA GLU A 249 19.06 -10.45 5.98
C GLU A 249 19.25 -9.75 4.64
N VAL A 250 20.17 -10.28 3.85
CA VAL A 250 20.62 -9.67 2.58
C VAL A 250 20.07 -10.45 1.39
N PHE A 251 19.50 -9.73 0.42
CA PHE A 251 19.01 -10.32 -0.83
C PHE A 251 19.14 -9.32 -1.98
N ASP A 252 19.17 -9.83 -3.21
CA ASP A 252 19.19 -9.02 -4.42
C ASP A 252 17.81 -9.00 -5.08
N LEU A 253 17.37 -7.80 -5.51
CA LEU A 253 16.13 -7.63 -6.26
C LEU A 253 16.23 -6.39 -7.15
N MET A 254 16.07 -6.58 -8.47
CA MET A 254 16.19 -5.52 -9.47
C MET A 254 14.81 -5.11 -10.00
N ASP A 255 13.94 -4.66 -9.11
CA ASP A 255 12.60 -4.17 -9.44
C ASP A 255 12.62 -2.69 -9.79
N GLY A 256 11.91 -2.35 -10.87
CA GLY A 256 11.72 -0.99 -11.36
C GLY A 256 10.66 -0.20 -10.61
N ILE A 257 9.97 0.69 -11.34
CA ILE A 257 8.94 1.58 -10.79
C ILE A 257 7.92 0.83 -9.94
N LEU A 258 7.77 1.22 -8.68
CA LEU A 258 6.90 0.55 -7.71
C LEU A 258 6.16 1.52 -6.80
N GLY A 259 6.86 2.35 -6.03
CA GLY A 259 6.27 3.36 -5.17
C GLY A 259 5.74 4.51 -6.00
N MET A 260 4.43 4.79 -5.89
CA MET A 260 3.78 5.90 -6.60
C MET A 260 2.74 6.58 -5.73
N THR A 261 2.55 7.87 -5.91
CA THR A 261 1.46 8.64 -5.30
C THR A 261 1.20 9.94 -6.04
N LEU A 262 0.01 10.51 -5.85
CA LEU A 262 -0.38 11.77 -6.45
C LEU A 262 -0.32 12.93 -5.44
N SER A 263 0.14 14.09 -5.89
CA SER A 263 -0.02 15.32 -5.11
C SER A 263 -1.50 15.61 -4.82
N PRO A 264 -1.82 16.42 -3.79
CA PRO A 264 -3.18 16.81 -3.51
C PRO A 264 -3.88 17.43 -4.73
N SER A 265 -5.17 17.17 -4.86
CA SER A 265 -5.99 17.79 -5.91
C SER A 265 -6.14 19.29 -5.63
N ARG A 266 -5.90 20.11 -6.65
CA ARG A 266 -6.16 21.56 -6.63
C ARG A 266 -7.34 21.88 -7.53
N PRO A 267 -8.20 22.88 -7.21
CA PRO A 267 -9.42 23.16 -7.97
C PRO A 267 -9.22 23.36 -9.48
N TYR A 268 -8.10 23.97 -9.88
CA TYR A 268 -7.78 24.27 -11.29
C TYR A 268 -6.35 23.89 -11.68
N GLY A 269 -5.66 23.13 -10.83
CA GLY A 269 -4.27 22.75 -11.03
C GLY A 269 -4.09 21.36 -11.59
N ASP A 270 -2.96 21.14 -12.23
CA ASP A 270 -2.47 19.82 -12.55
C ASP A 270 -2.00 19.13 -11.26
N ARG A 271 -1.99 17.82 -11.26
CA ARG A 271 -1.40 17.02 -10.19
C ARG A 271 0.00 16.57 -10.60
N ILE A 272 0.79 16.25 -9.64
CA ILE A 272 2.10 15.64 -9.82
C ILE A 272 1.99 14.16 -9.44
N LEU A 273 2.45 13.28 -10.30
CA LEU A 273 2.73 11.89 -9.94
C LEU A 273 4.16 11.82 -9.44
N TYR A 274 4.34 11.51 -8.16
CA TYR A 274 5.63 11.15 -7.55
C TYR A 274 5.84 9.66 -7.66
N PHE A 275 7.05 9.23 -7.98
CA PHE A 275 7.35 7.82 -8.17
C PHE A 275 8.83 7.49 -7.95
N HIS A 276 9.09 6.23 -7.58
CA HIS A 276 10.43 5.67 -7.55
C HIS A 276 10.43 4.17 -7.90
N SER A 277 11.58 3.68 -8.35
CA SER A 277 11.85 2.25 -8.50
C SER A 277 12.18 1.63 -7.15
N LEU A 278 11.83 0.35 -6.93
CA LEU A 278 12.15 -0.35 -5.69
C LEU A 278 13.66 -0.37 -5.45
N ALA A 279 14.44 -0.76 -6.48
CA ALA A 279 15.90 -0.70 -6.44
C ALA A 279 16.40 0.73 -6.76
N SER A 280 16.01 1.71 -5.92
CA SER A 280 16.43 3.11 -6.04
C SER A 280 16.31 3.84 -4.71
N LYS A 281 17.16 4.86 -4.54
CA LYS A 281 17.07 5.85 -3.47
C LYS A 281 16.57 7.21 -3.97
N VAL A 282 16.36 7.33 -5.28
CA VAL A 282 15.95 8.57 -5.95
C VAL A 282 14.44 8.66 -6.03
N GLU A 283 13.88 9.79 -5.63
CA GLU A 283 12.48 10.13 -5.90
C GLU A 283 12.39 10.91 -7.21
N SER A 284 11.32 10.68 -7.97
CA SER A 284 11.09 11.32 -9.27
C SER A 284 9.65 11.79 -9.38
N TYR A 285 9.39 12.67 -10.33
CA TYR A 285 8.04 13.20 -10.54
C TYR A 285 7.75 13.55 -12.00
N VAL A 286 6.46 13.62 -12.33
CA VAL A 286 5.95 14.06 -13.63
C VAL A 286 4.57 14.73 -13.46
N PRO A 287 4.27 15.85 -14.18
CA PRO A 287 2.92 16.42 -14.23
C PRO A 287 1.91 15.44 -14.87
N THR A 288 0.74 15.26 -14.25
CA THR A 288 -0.26 14.34 -14.77
C THR A 288 -0.85 14.77 -16.11
N SER A 289 -0.87 16.08 -16.44
CA SER A 289 -1.26 16.57 -17.76
C SER A 289 -0.41 15.99 -18.89
N VAL A 290 0.87 15.76 -18.66
CA VAL A 290 1.78 15.14 -19.63
C VAL A 290 1.36 13.68 -19.86
N ILE A 291 1.30 12.87 -18.80
CA ILE A 291 1.07 11.42 -18.92
C ILE A 291 -0.37 11.07 -19.32
N ARG A 292 -1.34 11.95 -19.11
CA ARG A 292 -2.73 11.81 -19.58
C ARG A 292 -2.92 12.12 -21.08
N ASN A 293 -1.93 12.70 -21.72
CA ASN A 293 -2.03 13.06 -23.14
C ASN A 293 -1.83 11.83 -24.02
N TYR A 294 -2.94 11.14 -24.33
CA TYR A 294 -2.95 9.96 -25.20
C TYR A 294 -2.24 10.21 -26.54
N THR A 295 -2.53 11.33 -27.20
CA THR A 295 -1.99 11.64 -28.54
C THR A 295 -0.46 11.73 -28.54
N LEU A 296 0.13 12.12 -27.40
CA LEU A 296 1.57 12.22 -27.27
C LEU A 296 2.25 10.84 -27.22
N PHE A 297 1.60 9.85 -26.59
CA PHE A 297 2.20 8.54 -26.30
C PHE A 297 1.66 7.39 -27.16
N ALA A 298 0.59 7.59 -27.93
CA ALA A 298 -0.07 6.53 -28.70
C ALA A 298 0.90 5.77 -29.62
N ASP A 299 1.75 6.50 -30.32
CA ASP A 299 2.70 5.94 -31.28
C ASP A 299 4.17 6.01 -30.79
N ASN A 300 4.43 6.73 -29.70
CA ASN A 300 5.77 6.90 -29.14
C ASN A 300 5.75 6.84 -27.59
N PRO A 301 5.94 5.66 -27.00
CA PRO A 301 5.97 5.50 -25.55
C PRO A 301 7.06 6.30 -24.82
N GLU A 302 8.11 6.75 -25.54
CA GLU A 302 9.23 7.53 -24.99
C GLU A 302 9.06 9.05 -25.17
N ALA A 303 7.90 9.50 -25.65
CA ALA A 303 7.61 10.90 -25.80
C ALA A 303 7.74 11.66 -24.48
N ALA A 304 8.03 12.97 -24.58
CA ALA A 304 8.13 13.87 -23.42
C ALA A 304 9.10 13.42 -22.31
N SER A 305 10.16 12.71 -22.63
CA SER A 305 11.13 12.19 -21.66
C SER A 305 11.69 13.28 -20.72
N ARG A 306 11.83 14.52 -21.19
CA ARG A 306 12.30 15.67 -20.39
C ARG A 306 11.29 16.18 -19.37
N SER A 307 10.02 15.79 -19.45
CA SER A 307 8.98 16.14 -18.46
C SER A 307 9.04 15.28 -17.21
N PHE A 308 9.79 14.17 -17.25
CA PHE A 308 10.08 13.33 -16.10
C PHE A 308 11.35 13.83 -15.43
N VAL A 309 11.25 14.14 -14.15
CA VAL A 309 12.34 14.78 -13.40
C VAL A 309 12.68 13.94 -12.19
N ALA A 310 13.96 13.62 -12.01
CA ALA A 310 14.50 13.04 -10.80
C ALA A 310 14.98 14.15 -9.85
N PHE A 311 14.72 14.03 -8.56
CA PHE A 311 15.35 14.90 -7.58
C PHE A 311 16.86 14.66 -7.55
N LYS A 312 17.61 15.71 -7.25
CA LYS A 312 19.07 15.67 -7.25
C LYS A 312 19.65 14.87 -6.08
N ASN A 313 19.00 14.98 -4.92
CA ASN A 313 19.42 14.32 -3.71
C ASN A 313 18.59 13.06 -3.46
N GLU A 314 19.15 12.14 -2.70
CA GLU A 314 18.61 10.83 -2.43
C GLU A 314 18.15 10.70 -0.98
N ARG A 315 17.27 9.74 -0.71
CA ARG A 315 17.00 9.24 0.65
C ARG A 315 18.08 8.23 1.08
N SER A 316 18.16 7.95 2.36
CA SER A 316 19.18 7.08 2.95
C SER A 316 19.14 5.63 2.45
N THR A 317 17.95 5.10 2.15
CA THR A 317 17.76 3.70 1.77
C THR A 317 16.63 3.55 0.73
N GLN A 318 16.46 2.33 0.20
CA GLN A 318 15.36 1.98 -0.72
C GLN A 318 13.99 2.11 -0.04
N SER A 319 12.94 2.17 -0.86
CA SER A 319 11.54 2.25 -0.44
C SER A 319 10.63 1.42 -1.34
N ALA A 320 9.61 0.76 -0.78
CA ALA A 320 8.67 -0.05 -1.56
C ALA A 320 7.35 0.67 -1.84
N ALA A 321 6.74 1.29 -0.84
CA ALA A 321 5.45 1.94 -0.96
C ALA A 321 5.51 3.38 -0.46
N GLN A 322 4.62 4.21 -1.02
CA GLN A 322 4.46 5.59 -0.59
C GLN A 322 3.02 6.07 -0.72
N ALA A 323 2.66 7.08 0.06
CA ALA A 323 1.38 7.77 -0.03
C ALA A 323 1.55 9.25 0.37
N MET A 324 0.68 10.11 -0.12
CA MET A 324 0.72 11.55 0.17
C MET A 324 -0.59 12.01 0.81
N ASP A 325 -0.50 12.87 1.81
CA ASP A 325 -1.65 13.45 2.50
C ASP A 325 -2.21 14.68 1.76
N LYS A 326 -3.33 15.21 2.27
CA LYS A 326 -3.99 16.43 1.72
C LYS A 326 -3.13 17.69 1.80
N ASN A 327 -2.11 17.70 2.64
CA ASN A 327 -1.21 18.85 2.84
C ASN A 327 0.06 18.75 1.96
N GLY A 328 0.22 17.66 1.21
CA GLY A 328 1.39 17.41 0.36
C GLY A 328 2.56 16.80 1.12
N VAL A 329 2.32 16.17 2.24
CA VAL A 329 3.33 15.39 2.96
C VAL A 329 3.39 13.98 2.40
N LEU A 330 4.54 13.61 1.86
CA LEU A 330 4.84 12.28 1.32
C LEU A 330 5.35 11.38 2.45
N PHE A 331 4.74 10.21 2.61
CA PHE A 331 5.13 9.14 3.54
C PHE A 331 5.66 7.95 2.76
N PHE A 332 6.76 7.35 3.21
CA PHE A 332 7.40 6.21 2.56
C PHE A 332 8.19 5.34 3.56
N GLY A 333 8.40 4.07 3.19
CA GLY A 333 9.25 3.18 3.98
C GLY A 333 10.73 3.49 3.80
N LEU A 334 11.51 3.41 4.87
CA LEU A 334 12.97 3.41 4.88
C LEU A 334 13.42 1.99 5.24
N LEU A 335 13.68 1.16 4.22
CA LEU A 335 13.74 -0.30 4.37
C LEU A 335 14.84 -0.77 5.31
N SER A 336 16.09 -0.38 5.08
CA SER A 336 17.22 -0.79 5.92
C SER A 336 17.22 -0.12 7.30
N GLU A 337 16.46 0.97 7.46
CA GLU A 337 16.34 1.68 8.73
C GLU A 337 15.16 1.20 9.58
N LEU A 338 14.31 0.30 9.03
CA LEU A 338 13.13 -0.23 9.72
C LEU A 338 12.22 0.90 10.22
N ALA A 339 11.97 1.89 9.32
CA ALA A 339 11.32 3.14 9.67
C ALA A 339 10.33 3.60 8.60
N ILE A 340 9.47 4.53 8.99
CA ILE A 340 8.67 5.36 8.08
C ILE A 340 9.27 6.77 8.07
N GLY A 341 9.60 7.23 6.87
CA GLY A 341 10.02 8.59 6.61
C GLY A 341 8.87 9.46 6.11
N CYS A 342 9.02 10.77 6.30
CA CYS A 342 8.17 11.76 5.66
C CYS A 342 8.98 12.88 5.01
N TRP A 343 8.43 13.46 3.95
CA TRP A 343 8.93 14.66 3.29
C TRP A 343 7.76 15.57 2.92
N ASN A 344 7.92 16.88 3.18
CA ASN A 344 6.90 17.85 2.82
C ASN A 344 7.21 18.47 1.46
N SER A 345 6.32 18.31 0.48
CA SER A 345 6.49 18.78 -0.90
C SER A 345 6.45 20.32 -1.06
N VAL A 346 6.21 21.07 0.00
CA VAL A 346 6.42 22.52 0.02
C VAL A 346 7.93 22.85 -0.05
N ASN A 347 8.79 21.93 0.42
CA ASN A 347 10.22 22.02 0.18
C ASN A 347 10.50 21.66 -1.28
N TYR A 348 11.16 22.55 -1.99
CA TYR A 348 11.52 22.33 -3.40
C TYR A 348 12.60 21.26 -3.56
N ASP A 349 13.41 21.02 -2.51
CA ASP A 349 14.47 20.03 -2.47
C ASP A 349 14.00 18.76 -1.74
N TYR A 350 14.48 17.61 -2.22
CA TYR A 350 14.29 16.29 -1.64
C TYR A 350 15.64 15.75 -1.17
N GLY A 351 15.64 14.81 -0.24
CA GLY A 351 16.82 14.13 0.26
C GLY A 351 16.87 14.10 1.78
N ASP A 352 17.86 13.41 2.35
CA ASP A 352 17.98 13.14 3.80
C ASP A 352 17.88 14.40 4.67
N GLU A 353 18.37 15.53 4.20
CA GLU A 353 18.29 16.79 4.94
C GLU A 353 16.85 17.26 5.17
N PHE A 354 15.93 16.93 4.24
CA PHE A 354 14.52 17.36 4.28
C PHE A 354 13.59 16.24 4.74
N ILE A 355 14.10 15.01 4.86
CA ILE A 355 13.36 13.85 5.32
C ILE A 355 13.42 13.77 6.84
N GLU A 356 12.29 13.36 7.46
CA GLU A 356 12.22 13.08 8.89
C GLU A 356 11.73 11.66 9.12
N ARG A 357 12.33 10.93 10.07
CA ARG A 357 11.82 9.63 10.54
C ARG A 357 10.71 9.88 11.54
N ILE A 358 9.50 9.45 11.23
CA ILE A 358 8.31 9.67 12.07
C ILE A 358 7.91 8.44 12.89
N ALA A 359 8.39 7.27 12.51
CA ALA A 359 8.25 6.03 13.26
C ALA A 359 9.43 5.11 12.92
N GLN A 360 9.98 4.41 13.92
CA GLN A 360 11.06 3.45 13.74
C GLN A 360 10.90 2.31 14.74
N ASN A 361 10.92 1.05 14.25
CA ASN A 361 10.80 -0.11 15.10
C ASN A 361 11.32 -1.36 14.36
N GLU A 362 12.33 -2.02 14.95
CA GLU A 362 13.01 -3.18 14.34
C GLU A 362 12.10 -4.40 14.15
N ASP A 363 11.09 -4.55 14.98
CA ASP A 363 10.21 -5.71 14.95
C ASP A 363 8.94 -5.48 14.15
N THR A 364 8.43 -4.26 14.12
CA THR A 364 7.12 -3.97 13.55
C THR A 364 7.17 -3.27 12.20
N LEU A 365 8.30 -2.61 11.83
CA LEU A 365 8.44 -1.85 10.60
C LEU A 365 9.38 -2.50 9.58
N GLN A 366 9.46 -3.83 9.58
CA GLN A 366 10.16 -4.55 8.54
C GLN A 366 9.39 -4.47 7.22
N PHE A 367 10.04 -4.10 6.15
CA PHE A 367 9.54 -3.98 4.79
C PHE A 367 8.10 -3.43 4.69
N PRO A 368 7.87 -2.11 4.84
CA PRO A 368 6.57 -1.49 4.58
C PRO A 368 6.15 -1.67 3.12
N SER A 369 5.37 -2.72 2.84
CA SER A 369 4.98 -3.15 1.48
C SER A 369 3.78 -2.38 0.94
N GLY A 370 2.91 -1.89 1.81
CA GLY A 370 1.74 -1.09 1.47
C GLY A 370 1.61 0.12 2.39
N ILE A 371 1.40 1.31 1.83
CA ILE A 371 1.16 2.55 2.59
C ILE A 371 -0.02 3.26 1.96
N LYS A 372 -1.01 3.65 2.78
CA LYS A 372 -2.20 4.40 2.36
C LYS A 372 -2.48 5.56 3.31
N VAL A 373 -2.96 6.66 2.74
CA VAL A 373 -3.54 7.77 3.50
C VAL A 373 -5.06 7.70 3.39
N ILE A 374 -5.71 7.40 4.49
CA ILE A 374 -7.15 7.22 4.56
C ILE A 374 -7.80 8.46 5.15
N THR A 375 -8.71 9.07 4.40
CA THR A 375 -9.45 10.25 4.85
C THR A 375 -10.81 9.84 5.39
N SER A 376 -11.08 10.15 6.65
CA SER A 376 -12.37 9.97 7.27
C SER A 376 -13.36 11.07 6.84
N LYS A 377 -14.66 10.88 7.07
CA LYS A 377 -15.73 11.84 6.69
C LYS A 377 -15.55 13.23 7.27
N ASN A 378 -14.97 13.34 8.45
CA ASN A 378 -14.67 14.62 9.11
C ASN A 378 -13.37 15.27 8.61
N GLY A 379 -12.72 14.70 7.58
CA GLY A 379 -11.47 15.21 7.00
C GLY A 379 -10.21 14.89 7.80
N ARG A 380 -10.31 14.10 8.89
CA ARG A 380 -9.13 13.56 9.60
C ARG A 380 -8.47 12.49 8.75
N GLN A 381 -7.15 12.50 8.68
CA GLN A 381 -6.38 11.54 7.92
C GLN A 381 -5.58 10.61 8.82
N GLU A 382 -5.53 9.35 8.42
CA GLU A 382 -4.76 8.29 9.07
C GLU A 382 -3.78 7.70 8.07
N LEU A 383 -2.56 7.41 8.52
CA LEU A 383 -1.58 6.61 7.79
C LEU A 383 -1.82 5.15 8.14
N TRP A 384 -2.03 4.31 7.12
CA TRP A 384 -2.16 2.86 7.24
C TRP A 384 -0.98 2.21 6.55
N VAL A 385 -0.34 1.28 7.25
CA VAL A 385 0.90 0.62 6.78
C VAL A 385 0.74 -0.88 6.91
N MET A 386 0.93 -1.60 5.80
CA MET A 386 1.18 -3.05 5.78
C MET A 386 2.67 -3.29 5.86
N THR A 387 3.11 -4.08 6.84
CA THR A 387 4.49 -4.54 6.96
C THR A 387 4.57 -6.06 6.88
N ILE A 388 5.60 -6.53 6.23
CA ILE A 388 5.84 -7.96 5.99
C ILE A 388 7.32 -8.30 6.22
N SER A 389 7.61 -9.51 6.64
CA SER A 389 8.99 -10.01 6.73
C SER A 389 9.50 -10.49 5.36
N PHE A 390 9.46 -9.59 4.35
CA PHE A 390 9.76 -9.93 2.95
C PHE A 390 11.18 -10.45 2.76
N GLN A 391 12.16 -9.87 3.45
CA GLN A 391 13.55 -10.34 3.44
C GLN A 391 13.64 -11.83 3.80
N ARG A 392 12.84 -12.28 4.77
CA ARG A 392 12.83 -13.69 5.20
C ARG A 392 12.21 -14.62 4.16
N VAL A 393 11.28 -14.12 3.36
CA VAL A 393 10.77 -14.87 2.20
C VAL A 393 11.87 -15.02 1.16
N MET A 394 12.59 -13.94 0.88
CA MET A 394 13.67 -13.93 -0.12
C MET A 394 14.85 -14.83 0.29
N THR A 395 15.17 -14.89 1.58
CA THR A 395 16.26 -15.72 2.12
C THR A 395 15.82 -17.13 2.53
N GLY A 396 14.50 -17.43 2.50
CA GLY A 396 13.96 -18.73 2.94
C GLY A 396 13.98 -18.96 4.44
N THR A 397 14.06 -17.89 5.25
CA THR A 397 14.16 -17.94 6.72
C THR A 397 12.86 -17.62 7.44
N MET A 398 11.75 -17.44 6.72
CA MET A 398 10.45 -17.11 7.31
C MET A 398 9.97 -18.23 8.26
N SER A 399 9.62 -17.86 9.49
CA SER A 399 9.15 -18.79 10.52
C SER A 399 7.65 -18.62 10.79
N PRO A 400 6.83 -19.68 10.74
CA PRO A 400 5.41 -19.61 11.11
C PRO A 400 5.17 -19.41 12.60
N ASN A 401 6.20 -19.48 13.43
CA ASN A 401 6.13 -19.27 14.88
C ASN A 401 6.29 -17.79 15.28
N GLU A 402 6.71 -16.92 14.33
CA GLU A 402 6.93 -15.51 14.56
C GLU A 402 5.87 -14.66 13.87
N THR A 403 5.68 -13.43 14.33
CA THR A 403 4.79 -12.48 13.68
C THR A 403 5.44 -11.94 12.41
N ASN A 404 4.93 -12.36 11.26
CA ASN A 404 5.48 -12.04 9.95
C ASN A 404 4.79 -10.86 9.27
N PHE A 405 3.52 -10.57 9.60
CA PHE A 405 2.70 -9.58 8.93
C PHE A 405 1.99 -8.68 9.95
N ARG A 406 1.92 -7.39 9.66
CA ARG A 406 1.19 -6.42 10.50
C ARG A 406 0.49 -5.38 9.66
N ILE A 407 -0.68 -4.97 10.11
CA ILE A 407 -1.32 -3.72 9.71
C ILE A 407 -1.19 -2.76 10.88
N GLN A 408 -0.61 -1.60 10.61
CA GLN A 408 -0.40 -0.56 11.59
C GLN A 408 -1.10 0.72 11.13
N ALA A 409 -1.55 1.54 12.08
CA ALA A 409 -2.19 2.80 11.77
C ALA A 409 -1.87 3.88 12.79
N ALA A 410 -1.87 5.13 12.33
CA ALA A 410 -1.77 6.31 13.20
C ALA A 410 -2.46 7.50 12.55
N VAL A 411 -2.84 8.48 13.40
CA VAL A 411 -3.34 9.77 12.94
C VAL A 411 -2.19 10.60 12.43
N ILE A 412 -2.29 11.11 11.19
CA ILE A 412 -1.21 11.84 10.52
C ILE A 412 -0.80 13.07 11.31
N ASP A 413 -1.75 13.89 11.78
CA ASP A 413 -1.44 15.11 12.55
C ASP A 413 -0.66 14.82 13.85
N GLU A 414 -0.83 13.62 14.42
CA GLU A 414 -0.08 13.18 15.62
C GLU A 414 1.30 12.67 15.25
N LEU A 415 1.43 11.99 14.10
CA LEU A 415 2.69 11.47 13.58
C LEU A 415 3.68 12.59 13.25
N VAL A 416 3.22 13.61 12.52
CA VAL A 416 4.10 14.66 11.98
C VAL A 416 4.33 15.82 12.94
N ARG A 417 3.57 15.89 14.05
CA ARG A 417 3.66 17.03 14.98
C ARG A 417 5.08 17.26 15.50
N GLY A 418 5.57 18.49 15.28
CA GLY A 418 6.89 18.92 15.73
C GLY A 418 8.05 18.40 14.85
N THR A 419 7.77 17.75 13.72
CA THR A 419 8.76 17.30 12.74
C THR A 419 8.91 18.29 11.58
N LYS A 420 9.86 18.06 10.68
CA LYS A 420 10.01 18.84 9.42
C LYS A 420 8.78 18.72 8.50
N CYS A 421 7.94 17.72 8.71
CA CYS A 421 6.72 17.47 7.95
C CYS A 421 5.48 18.16 8.53
N ASP A 422 5.58 18.76 9.71
CA ASP A 422 4.49 19.47 10.37
C ASP A 422 4.16 20.78 9.64
N VAL A 423 3.00 20.86 9.02
CA VAL A 423 2.54 22.02 8.24
C VAL A 423 2.41 23.28 9.12
N ALA A 424 2.07 23.12 10.40
CA ALA A 424 1.98 24.23 11.34
C ALA A 424 3.36 24.89 11.58
N SER A 425 4.44 24.12 11.58
CA SER A 425 5.82 24.64 11.77
C SER A 425 6.32 25.44 10.56
N ILE A 426 5.86 25.10 9.34
CA ILE A 426 6.26 25.77 8.10
C ILE A 426 5.62 27.15 7.99
N ASN A 427 4.37 27.33 8.40
CA ASN A 427 3.68 28.62 8.38
C ASN A 427 4.36 29.67 9.29
N ILE A 428 5.01 29.24 10.37
CA ILE A 428 5.74 30.14 11.27
C ILE A 428 7.05 30.62 10.61
N ASN A 429 7.71 29.78 9.83
CA ASN A 429 8.96 30.11 9.16
C ASN A 429 8.75 30.96 7.88
N SER A 430 7.66 30.70 7.12
CA SER A 430 7.32 31.50 5.92
C SER A 430 6.91 32.95 6.27
N VAL A 431 6.24 33.16 7.40
CA VAL A 431 5.89 34.48 7.88
C VAL A 431 7.17 35.28 8.32
N ARG A 432 8.24 34.60 8.76
CA ARG A 432 9.52 35.24 9.08
C ARG A 432 10.39 35.57 7.87
N GLN A 433 10.23 34.85 6.74
CA GLN A 433 10.98 35.12 5.50
C GLN A 433 10.31 36.13 4.57
N SER A 434 8.99 36.33 4.64
CA SER A 434 8.26 37.30 3.81
C SER A 434 8.44 38.76 4.20
N THR A 435 9.19 39.07 5.26
CA THR A 435 9.58 40.45 5.63
C THR A 435 10.85 40.96 4.96
N HIS A 436 11.55 40.13 4.16
CA HIS A 436 12.70 40.57 3.36
C HIS A 436 12.73 39.80 2.02
N GLY A 437 12.29 40.45 0.95
CA GLY A 437 12.60 40.01 -0.42
C GLY A 437 11.44 40.04 -1.38
N SER A 438 11.34 41.10 -2.15
CA SER A 438 10.54 41.19 -3.39
C SER A 438 11.08 40.17 -4.40
N LEU A 439 10.25 39.22 -4.80
CA LEU A 439 10.54 38.25 -5.86
C LEU A 439 10.12 38.84 -7.22
N THR A 440 11.10 39.20 -8.03
CA THR A 440 10.94 39.41 -9.46
C THR A 440 11.02 38.08 -10.19
N PHE A 441 9.99 37.74 -10.94
CA PHE A 441 10.00 36.59 -11.85
C PHE A 441 10.76 36.95 -13.13
N PRO A 442 11.61 36.09 -13.67
CA PRO A 442 12.14 36.23 -15.01
C PRO A 442 11.06 35.79 -16.02
N THR A 443 10.74 36.71 -16.92
CA THR A 443 10.10 36.42 -18.21
C THR A 443 11.21 35.99 -19.18
N GLU A 444 11.18 34.72 -19.62
CA GLU A 444 11.50 34.26 -20.99
C GLU A 444 11.17 32.77 -21.13
#